data_f3527a4440bf8a48e3d071f621c0e5b5
#
_entry.id   f3527a4440bf8a48e3d071f621c0e5b5
#
_cell.length_a   1.000
_cell.length_b   1.000
_cell.length_c   1.000
_cell.angle_alpha   90.00
_cell.angle_beta   90.00
_cell.angle_gamma   90.00
#
_symmetry.space_group_name_H-M   'P 1'
#
loop_
_entity.id
_entity.type
_entity.pdbx_description
1 polymer ?
#
loop_
_entity_poly.entity_id
_entity_poly.type
_entity_poly.pdbx_seq_one_letter_code
_entity_poly.pdbx_strand_id
1 'polypeptide(L)'
;MINVETKLVLLGTGTPNACPWASGPASAVVVDGHAYLVDFGPGVVRRAAEAYRRGEDALRPDLLDTAFCTHLHTDHTAGFADLIFTPWVLEREKPLRVFGPKGIRNMAQHLLSAYAVDIDFRLHGFEHANENGYKVEATEIEPGVIYEDERVAVEA
;
A
#
# COMPACT_ATOMS: atom_id res chain seq x y z
N MET A 1 30.30 -6.21 -9.33
CA MET A 1 28.99 -5.74 -9.80
C MET A 1 27.99 -6.16 -8.73
N ILE A 2 27.31 -5.20 -8.12
CA ILE A 2 26.20 -5.50 -7.19
C ILE A 2 25.07 -6.02 -8.07
N ASN A 3 24.65 -7.25 -7.85
CA ASN A 3 23.54 -7.85 -8.61
C ASN A 3 22.24 -7.40 -7.92
N VAL A 4 21.63 -6.33 -8.41
CA VAL A 4 20.33 -5.85 -7.94
C VAL A 4 19.25 -6.80 -8.44
N GLU A 5 18.55 -7.48 -7.55
CA GLU A 5 17.43 -8.33 -7.92
C GLU A 5 16.16 -7.48 -8.02
N THR A 6 15.55 -7.45 -9.21
CA THR A 6 14.28 -6.76 -9.44
C THR A 6 13.23 -7.74 -9.91
N LYS A 7 12.06 -7.72 -9.28
CA LYS A 7 10.90 -8.55 -9.64
C LYS A 7 9.65 -7.69 -9.82
N LEU A 8 8.79 -8.06 -10.75
CA LEU A 8 7.43 -7.55 -10.86
C LEU A 8 6.46 -8.64 -10.40
N VAL A 9 5.64 -8.32 -9.41
CA VAL A 9 4.61 -9.22 -8.87
C VAL A 9 3.24 -8.63 -9.15
N LEU A 10 2.42 -9.31 -9.94
CA LEU A 10 1.04 -8.90 -10.21
C LEU A 10 0.14 -9.37 -9.06
N LEU A 11 -0.38 -8.42 -8.28
CA LEU A 11 -1.25 -8.69 -7.14
C LEU A 11 -2.73 -8.70 -7.52
N GLY A 12 -3.08 -7.93 -8.56
CA GLY A 12 -4.43 -7.89 -9.09
C GLY A 12 -4.46 -7.39 -10.52
N THR A 13 -5.23 -8.08 -11.35
CA THR A 13 -5.40 -7.79 -12.80
C THR A 13 -6.88 -7.64 -13.17
N GLY A 14 -7.75 -7.49 -12.18
CA GLY A 14 -9.17 -7.25 -12.36
C GLY A 14 -9.44 -5.88 -12.98
N THR A 15 -10.71 -5.63 -13.21
CA THR A 15 -11.26 -4.38 -13.73
C THR A 15 -12.32 -3.87 -12.75
N PRO A 16 -13.03 -2.76 -13.00
CA PRO A 16 -14.16 -2.35 -12.16
C PRO A 16 -15.29 -3.39 -12.04
N ASN A 17 -15.31 -4.39 -12.90
CA ASN A 17 -16.29 -5.50 -12.79
C ASN A 17 -15.98 -6.37 -11.56
N ALA A 18 -17.03 -6.74 -10.84
CA ALA A 18 -16.92 -7.60 -9.66
C ALA A 18 -16.63 -9.06 -10.04
N CYS A 19 -15.42 -9.31 -10.57
CA CYS A 19 -14.96 -10.65 -10.89
C CYS A 19 -14.50 -11.36 -9.61
N PRO A 20 -15.10 -12.49 -9.20
CA PRO A 20 -14.73 -13.17 -7.96
C PRO A 20 -13.34 -13.81 -8.02
N TRP A 21 -12.77 -13.98 -9.20
CA TRP A 21 -11.48 -14.65 -9.43
C TRP A 21 -10.31 -13.68 -9.61
N ALA A 22 -10.58 -12.38 -9.73
CA ALA A 22 -9.55 -11.36 -9.96
C ALA A 22 -9.70 -10.20 -8.97
N SER A 23 -8.65 -9.94 -8.20
CA SER A 23 -8.53 -8.73 -7.39
C SER A 23 -8.38 -7.50 -8.28
N GLY A 24 -8.75 -6.32 -7.77
CA GLY A 24 -8.58 -5.05 -8.49
C GLY A 24 -7.11 -4.75 -8.82
N PRO A 25 -6.87 -3.81 -9.74
CA PRO A 25 -5.53 -3.50 -10.21
C PRO A 25 -4.56 -3.19 -9.05
N ALA A 26 -3.50 -3.96 -8.95
CA ALA A 26 -2.41 -3.75 -8.02
C ALA A 26 -1.18 -4.55 -8.46
N SER A 27 -0.01 -3.93 -8.39
CA SER A 27 1.27 -4.55 -8.70
C SER A 27 2.29 -4.20 -7.62
N ALA A 28 3.31 -5.02 -7.46
CA ALA A 28 4.46 -4.70 -6.65
C ALA A 28 5.75 -4.82 -7.47
N VAL A 29 6.58 -3.79 -7.41
CA VAL A 29 7.96 -3.86 -7.86
C VAL A 29 8.81 -4.15 -6.64
N VAL A 30 9.48 -5.29 -6.63
CA VAL A 30 10.36 -5.70 -5.53
C VAL A 30 11.81 -5.48 -5.97
N VAL A 31 12.55 -4.68 -5.23
CA VAL A 31 13.97 -4.40 -5.48
C VAL A 31 14.77 -4.66 -4.21
N ASP A 32 15.71 -5.58 -4.27
CA ASP A 32 16.56 -5.97 -3.13
C ASP A 32 15.76 -6.21 -1.83
N GLY A 33 14.66 -6.96 -1.95
CA GLY A 33 13.83 -7.36 -0.82
C GLY A 33 12.92 -6.25 -0.25
N HIS A 34 12.78 -5.11 -0.95
CA HIS A 34 11.82 -4.06 -0.59
C HIS A 34 10.72 -3.95 -1.66
N ALA A 35 9.46 -3.84 -1.23
CA ALA A 35 8.30 -3.79 -2.11
C ALA A 35 7.77 -2.36 -2.28
N TYR A 36 7.58 -1.96 -3.52
CA TYR A 36 6.96 -0.72 -3.95
C TYR A 36 5.64 -1.06 -4.64
N LEU A 37 4.52 -0.69 -4.03
CA LEU A 37 3.20 -0.97 -4.60
C LEU A 37 2.83 0.05 -5.67
N VAL A 38 2.21 -0.39 -6.75
CA VAL A 38 1.59 0.46 -7.77
C VAL A 38 0.12 0.10 -7.84
N ASP A 39 -0.71 1.06 -7.48
CA ASP A 39 -2.14 0.93 -7.22
C ASP A 39 -2.48 -0.03 -6.05
N PHE A 40 -3.65 0.15 -5.51
CA PHE A 40 -4.15 -0.59 -4.36
C PHE A 40 -5.64 -0.88 -4.52
N GLY A 41 -5.97 -1.59 -5.59
CA GLY A 41 -7.32 -2.08 -5.84
C GLY A 41 -7.80 -3.06 -4.75
N PRO A 42 -9.11 -3.42 -4.78
CA PRO A 42 -9.67 -4.36 -3.81
C PRO A 42 -8.89 -5.66 -3.71
N GLY A 43 -8.49 -6.03 -2.48
CA GLY A 43 -7.79 -7.27 -2.20
C GLY A 43 -6.27 -7.20 -2.23
N VAL A 44 -5.65 -6.02 -2.44
CA VAL A 44 -4.20 -5.83 -2.53
C VAL A 44 -3.43 -6.48 -1.38
N VAL A 45 -3.83 -6.27 -0.12
CA VAL A 45 -3.15 -6.82 1.06
C VAL A 45 -3.25 -8.33 1.12
N ARG A 46 -4.41 -8.90 0.76
CA ARG A 46 -4.60 -10.35 0.72
C ARG A 46 -3.76 -11.02 -0.36
N ARG A 47 -3.59 -10.37 -1.49
CA ARG A 47 -2.73 -10.86 -2.57
C ARG A 47 -1.24 -10.72 -2.22
N ALA A 48 -0.85 -9.64 -1.56
CA ALA A 48 0.50 -9.51 -1.00
C ALA A 48 0.78 -10.64 0.02
N ALA A 49 -0.14 -10.89 0.95
CA ALA A 49 -0.02 -12.00 1.90
C ALA A 49 0.03 -13.38 1.24
N GLU A 50 -0.68 -13.59 0.12
CA GLU A 50 -0.59 -14.81 -0.68
C GLU A 50 0.80 -14.95 -1.32
N ALA A 51 1.33 -13.88 -1.93
CA ALA A 51 2.66 -13.87 -2.52
C ALA A 51 3.75 -14.13 -1.45
N TYR A 52 3.62 -13.53 -0.27
CA TYR A 52 4.49 -13.82 0.87
C TYR A 52 4.48 -15.32 1.24
N ARG A 53 3.30 -15.94 1.35
CA ARG A 53 3.19 -17.38 1.64
C ARG A 53 3.77 -18.28 0.53
N ARG A 54 3.94 -17.74 -0.67
CA ARG A 54 4.58 -18.41 -1.81
C ARG A 54 6.09 -18.15 -1.89
N GLY A 55 6.66 -17.43 -0.93
CA GLY A 55 8.09 -17.18 -0.79
C GLY A 55 8.58 -15.81 -1.23
N GLU A 56 7.69 -14.83 -1.45
CA GLU A 56 8.09 -13.44 -1.71
C GLU A 56 8.09 -12.64 -0.40
N ASP A 57 9.18 -12.71 0.35
CA ASP A 57 9.31 -12.15 1.70
C ASP A 57 9.10 -10.64 1.76
N ALA A 58 9.42 -9.91 0.69
CA ALA A 58 9.20 -8.47 0.60
C ALA A 58 7.71 -8.07 0.68
N LEU A 59 6.79 -9.02 0.41
CA LEU A 59 5.35 -8.80 0.42
C LEU A 59 4.67 -9.26 1.72
N ARG A 60 5.46 -9.48 2.78
CA ARG A 60 4.90 -9.66 4.12
C ARG A 60 4.10 -8.40 4.50
N PRO A 61 2.84 -8.54 4.95
CA PRO A 61 1.94 -7.39 5.08
C PRO A 61 2.46 -6.24 5.94
N ASP A 62 3.16 -6.52 7.04
CA ASP A 62 3.76 -5.51 7.92
C ASP A 62 4.91 -4.71 7.29
N LEU A 63 5.42 -5.14 6.13
CA LEU A 63 6.46 -4.45 5.38
C LEU A 63 5.92 -3.51 4.28
N LEU A 64 4.60 -3.52 4.02
CA LEU A 64 3.98 -2.71 2.97
C LEU A 64 3.88 -1.24 3.43
N ASP A 65 4.90 -0.45 3.18
CA ASP A 65 5.01 0.94 3.64
C ASP A 65 5.09 2.00 2.55
N THR A 66 5.16 1.60 1.27
CA THR A 66 5.32 2.54 0.14
C THR A 66 4.40 2.17 -1.02
N ALA A 67 3.57 3.11 -1.47
CA ALA A 67 2.62 2.90 -2.56
C ALA A 67 2.51 4.12 -3.49
N PHE A 68 2.33 3.85 -4.78
CA PHE A 68 2.10 4.83 -5.83
C PHE A 68 0.71 4.61 -6.42
N CYS A 69 -0.07 5.68 -6.55
CA CYS A 69 -1.40 5.64 -7.13
C CYS A 69 -1.36 6.26 -8.53
N THR A 70 -1.73 5.50 -9.54
CA THR A 70 -1.73 5.99 -10.93
C THR A 70 -2.87 6.99 -11.16
N HIS A 71 -4.06 6.69 -10.65
CA HIS A 71 -5.24 7.56 -10.73
C HIS A 71 -6.31 7.14 -9.70
N LEU A 72 -7.31 7.99 -9.46
CA LEU A 72 -8.25 7.82 -8.35
C LEU A 72 -9.54 7.05 -8.69
N HIS A 73 -9.56 6.22 -9.74
CA HIS A 73 -10.69 5.32 -9.96
C HIS A 73 -10.81 4.30 -8.82
N THR A 74 -12.04 3.89 -8.55
CA THR A 74 -12.35 3.04 -7.39
C THR A 74 -11.69 1.67 -7.47
N ASP A 75 -11.55 1.09 -8.64
CA ASP A 75 -10.87 -0.20 -8.82
C ASP A 75 -9.37 -0.13 -8.52
N HIS A 76 -8.74 1.04 -8.61
CA HIS A 76 -7.35 1.29 -8.24
C HIS A 76 -7.16 1.72 -6.78
N THR A 77 -8.23 2.18 -6.11
CA THR A 77 -8.12 2.81 -4.78
C THR A 77 -9.00 2.18 -3.69
N ALA A 78 -9.96 1.31 -4.03
CA ALA A 78 -10.90 0.77 -3.04
C ALA A 78 -10.24 -0.14 -1.97
N GLY A 79 -9.02 -0.61 -2.19
CA GLY A 79 -8.20 -1.30 -1.19
C GLY A 79 -7.39 -0.38 -0.27
N PHE A 80 -7.52 0.95 -0.40
CA PHE A 80 -6.69 1.89 0.34
C PHE A 80 -6.87 1.77 1.86
N ALA A 81 -8.10 1.68 2.34
CA ALA A 81 -8.36 1.45 3.77
C ALA A 81 -7.73 0.14 4.26
N ASP A 82 -7.87 -0.95 3.50
CA ASP A 82 -7.25 -2.24 3.81
C ASP A 82 -5.71 -2.11 3.88
N LEU A 83 -5.09 -1.37 2.95
CA LEU A 83 -3.65 -1.11 2.94
C LEU A 83 -3.17 -0.22 4.10
N ILE A 84 -4.02 0.69 4.59
CA ILE A 84 -3.72 1.50 5.77
C ILE A 84 -3.78 0.63 7.03
N PHE A 85 -4.88 -0.08 7.25
CA PHE A 85 -5.20 -0.65 8.56
C PHE A 85 -4.76 -2.10 8.74
N THR A 86 -4.90 -2.97 7.74
CA THR A 86 -4.53 -4.38 7.91
C THR A 86 -3.04 -4.57 8.18
N PRO A 87 -2.10 -3.92 7.48
CA PRO A 87 -0.69 -3.97 7.81
C PRO A 87 -0.36 -3.42 9.20
N TRP A 88 -1.03 -2.35 9.65
CA TRP A 88 -0.89 -1.82 11.01
C TRP A 88 -1.30 -2.83 12.08
N VAL A 89 -2.45 -3.49 11.89
CA VAL A 89 -2.92 -4.58 12.79
C VAL A 89 -1.93 -5.75 12.81
N LEU A 90 -1.19 -5.94 11.73
CA LEU A 90 -0.14 -6.95 11.59
C LEU A 90 1.26 -6.39 11.94
N GLU A 91 1.31 -5.34 12.76
CA GLU A 91 2.53 -4.76 13.36
C GLU A 91 3.40 -3.92 12.41
N ARG A 92 2.84 -3.35 11.35
CA ARG A 92 3.57 -2.28 10.64
C ARG A 92 3.75 -1.10 11.58
N GLU A 93 5.00 -0.76 11.87
CA GLU A 93 5.37 0.33 12.79
C GLU A 93 5.55 1.68 12.07
N LYS A 94 5.77 1.67 10.75
CA LYS A 94 6.00 2.86 9.94
C LYS A 94 4.68 3.39 9.35
N PRO A 95 4.55 4.72 9.20
CA PRO A 95 3.48 5.29 8.38
C PRO A 95 3.50 4.73 6.96
N LEU A 96 2.32 4.62 6.36
CA LEU A 96 2.20 4.32 4.93
C LEU A 96 2.51 5.58 4.12
N ARG A 97 3.54 5.53 3.29
CA ARG A 97 3.87 6.60 2.32
C ARG A 97 3.12 6.35 1.03
N VAL A 98 2.31 7.32 0.61
CA VAL A 98 1.53 7.23 -0.63
C VAL A 98 1.81 8.43 -1.52
N PHE A 99 2.13 8.16 -2.78
CA PHE A 99 2.37 9.15 -3.83
C PHE A 99 1.29 8.99 -4.89
N GLY A 100 0.60 10.07 -5.25
CA GLY A 100 -0.49 9.97 -6.23
C GLY A 100 -1.00 11.32 -6.72
N PRO A 101 -1.98 11.34 -7.61
CA PRO A 101 -2.50 12.56 -8.19
C PRO A 101 -3.22 13.42 -7.16
N LYS A 102 -3.53 14.66 -7.53
CA LYS A 102 -4.32 15.57 -6.73
C LYS A 102 -5.61 14.91 -6.25
N GLY A 103 -5.86 14.96 -4.93
CA GLY A 103 -6.98 14.33 -4.24
C GLY A 103 -6.59 13.14 -3.37
N ILE A 104 -5.40 12.54 -3.58
CA ILE A 104 -4.95 11.38 -2.77
C ILE A 104 -4.80 11.74 -1.29
N ARG A 105 -4.31 12.95 -0.98
CA ARG A 105 -4.20 13.46 0.40
C ARG A 105 -5.55 13.60 1.07
N ASN A 106 -6.52 14.16 0.36
CA ASN A 106 -7.90 14.30 0.85
C ASN A 106 -8.53 12.91 1.08
N MET A 107 -8.33 11.97 0.18
CA MET A 107 -8.82 10.59 0.33
C MET A 107 -8.24 9.94 1.59
N ALA A 108 -6.93 10.00 1.80
CA ALA A 108 -6.27 9.48 3.00
C ALA A 108 -6.84 10.07 4.29
N GLN A 109 -6.98 11.40 4.36
CA GLN A 109 -7.53 12.09 5.53
C GLN A 109 -8.96 11.66 5.86
N HIS A 110 -9.82 11.51 4.84
CA HIS A 110 -11.20 11.07 5.05
C HIS A 110 -11.29 9.60 5.47
N LEU A 111 -10.43 8.73 4.96
CA LEU A 111 -10.35 7.35 5.41
C LEU A 111 -9.92 7.27 6.88
N LEU A 112 -8.87 8.00 7.29
CA LEU A 112 -8.47 8.06 8.70
C LEU A 112 -9.61 8.58 9.59
N SER A 113 -10.32 9.61 9.15
CA SER A 113 -11.47 10.14 9.87
C SER A 113 -12.63 9.15 9.96
N ALA A 114 -12.90 8.41 8.89
CA ALA A 114 -13.96 7.39 8.87
C ALA A 114 -13.68 6.24 9.84
N TYR A 115 -12.41 5.90 10.07
CA TYR A 115 -11.98 4.82 10.96
C TYR A 115 -11.51 5.32 12.34
N ALA A 116 -11.79 6.58 12.70
CA ALA A 116 -11.33 7.17 13.96
C ALA A 116 -11.71 6.36 15.21
N VAL A 117 -12.89 5.74 15.23
CA VAL A 117 -13.35 4.88 16.33
C VAL A 117 -12.51 3.61 16.44
N ASP A 118 -12.23 2.93 15.32
CA ASP A 118 -11.39 1.72 15.30
C ASP A 118 -9.95 2.05 15.73
N ILE A 119 -9.41 3.17 15.23
CA ILE A 119 -8.08 3.66 15.62
C ILE A 119 -8.01 3.88 17.13
N ASP A 120 -8.99 4.57 17.71
CA ASP A 120 -9.03 4.85 19.15
C ASP A 120 -9.08 3.56 19.99
N PHE A 121 -9.95 2.61 19.60
CA PHE A 121 -10.05 1.32 20.28
C PHE A 121 -8.75 0.52 20.23
N ARG A 122 -8.02 0.54 19.11
CA ARG A 122 -6.76 -0.19 18.98
C ARG A 122 -5.62 0.47 19.75
N LEU A 123 -5.58 1.80 19.78
CA LEU A 123 -4.55 2.53 20.53
C LEU A 123 -4.75 2.46 22.06
N HIS A 124 -5.97 2.61 22.52
CA HIS A 124 -6.28 2.81 23.93
C HIS A 124 -7.06 1.64 24.57
N GLY A 125 -7.50 0.67 23.78
CA GLY A 125 -8.16 -0.55 24.25
C GLY A 125 -7.19 -1.65 24.64
N PHE A 126 -7.62 -2.90 24.52
CA PHE A 126 -6.83 -4.06 24.95
C PHE A 126 -5.67 -4.41 24.02
N GLU A 127 -5.70 -3.98 22.75
CA GLU A 127 -4.71 -4.36 21.74
C GLU A 127 -3.38 -3.59 21.90
N HIS A 128 -3.42 -2.35 22.40
CA HIS A 128 -2.26 -1.47 22.54
C HIS A 128 -1.41 -1.38 21.28
N ALA A 129 -2.08 -1.16 20.14
CA ALA A 129 -1.40 -1.07 18.84
C ALA A 129 -0.39 0.09 18.82
N ASN A 130 0.63 -0.02 17.99
CA ASN A 130 1.63 1.05 17.85
C ASN A 130 1.00 2.35 17.30
N GLU A 131 1.57 3.49 17.71
CA GLU A 131 1.02 4.82 17.43
C GLU A 131 1.33 5.36 16.02
N ASN A 132 2.04 4.61 15.19
CA ASN A 132 2.53 5.12 13.91
C ASN A 132 1.99 4.37 12.69
N GLY A 133 1.80 3.06 12.77
CA GLY A 133 1.51 2.23 11.61
C GLY A 133 0.18 2.54 10.89
N TYR A 134 -0.79 3.18 11.55
CA TYR A 134 -2.02 3.63 10.91
C TYR A 134 -1.90 4.98 10.18
N LYS A 135 -0.82 5.73 10.44
CA LYS A 135 -0.62 7.05 9.83
C LYS A 135 -0.35 6.93 8.34
N VAL A 136 -0.73 7.95 7.61
CA VAL A 136 -0.50 8.05 6.16
C VAL A 136 0.21 9.35 5.83
N GLU A 137 1.34 9.23 5.15
CA GLU A 137 2.08 10.35 4.55
C GLU A 137 1.73 10.40 3.06
N ALA A 138 0.68 11.13 2.72
CA ALA A 138 0.22 11.26 1.34
C ALA A 138 0.83 12.49 0.67
N THR A 139 1.49 12.26 -0.48
CA THR A 139 2.10 13.29 -1.32
C THR A 139 1.36 13.37 -2.65
N GLU A 140 0.86 14.56 -2.99
CA GLU A 140 0.33 14.83 -4.33
C GLU A 140 1.49 15.13 -5.27
N ILE A 141 1.54 14.43 -6.40
CA ILE A 141 2.65 14.43 -7.34
C ILE A 141 2.38 15.35 -8.55
N GLU A 142 3.47 15.83 -9.13
CA GLU A 142 3.52 16.51 -10.41
C GLU A 142 4.50 15.76 -11.33
N PRO A 143 4.48 15.94 -12.67
CA PRO A 143 5.42 15.28 -13.56
C PRO A 143 6.88 15.50 -13.18
N GLY A 144 7.67 14.43 -13.20
CA GLY A 144 9.08 14.40 -12.84
C GLY A 144 9.42 13.30 -11.85
N VAL A 145 10.59 13.39 -11.21
CA VAL A 145 10.97 12.42 -10.16
C VAL A 145 10.11 12.68 -8.91
N ILE A 146 9.27 11.71 -8.57
CA ILE A 146 8.30 11.80 -7.48
C ILE A 146 8.75 11.10 -6.19
N TYR A 147 9.70 10.19 -6.31
CA TYR A 147 10.28 9.42 -5.20
C TYR A 147 11.67 8.93 -5.56
N GLU A 148 12.58 8.93 -4.59
CA GLU A 148 13.92 8.36 -4.74
C GLU A 148 14.39 7.81 -3.39
N ASP A 149 15.03 6.64 -3.43
CA ASP A 149 15.79 6.07 -2.32
C ASP A 149 17.05 5.36 -2.85
N GLU A 150 17.73 4.60 -2.00
CA GLU A 150 18.97 3.90 -2.39
C GLU A 150 18.78 2.78 -3.41
N ARG A 151 17.53 2.38 -3.71
CA ARG A 151 17.18 1.26 -4.61
C ARG A 151 16.55 1.72 -5.90
N VAL A 152 15.68 2.74 -5.84
CA VAL A 152 14.84 3.14 -6.97
C VAL A 152 14.72 4.66 -7.09
N ALA A 153 14.53 5.12 -8.31
CA ALA A 153 13.95 6.42 -8.61
C ALA A 153 12.65 6.19 -9.38
N VAL A 154 11.57 6.85 -8.97
CA VAL A 154 10.26 6.76 -9.60
C VAL A 154 9.92 8.10 -10.24
N GLU A 155 9.57 8.05 -11.51
CA GLU A 155 9.19 9.21 -12.31
C GLU A 155 7.74 9.08 -12.78
N ALA A 156 6.97 10.18 -12.79
CA ALA A 156 5.59 10.26 -13.25
C ALA A 156 5.44 11.28 -14.37
#